data_921650032f48d1ad55640c23038db846
#
_entry.id   921650032f48d1ad55640c23038db846
#
_cell.length_a   1.000
_cell.length_b   1.000
_cell.length_c   1.000
_cell.angle_alpha   90.00
_cell.angle_beta   90.00
_cell.angle_gamma   90.00
#
_symmetry.space_group_name_H-M   'P 1'
#
loop_
_entity.id
_entity.type
_entity.pdbx_description
1 polymer ?
#
loop_
_entity_poly.entity_id
_entity_poly.type
_entity_poly.pdbx_seq_one_letter_code
_entity_poly.pdbx_strand_id
1 'polypeptide(L)'
;MSHPAHKSNAELGMAVHQHLVSKGLETPMTDLVTSVSADRKIKKIVPHFTKIMEILGLDLTDDSLIDTPNRVAKMYVNEIFWGLNYEKFPKCTAIENKMDYKHSFVLERNVNVQSNCEHHFVVIDGMATVAYIPHGKVLGLSKLNRIVEFFAKRPQVQERLTEQICETISFITESPDVAVYIDASHYCVKSRGIQDTGSSTVTLSTRGVFAADE
;
A
#
# COMPACT_ATOMS: atom_id res chain seq x y z
N MET A 1 -2.25 -19.23 -1.49
CA MET A 1 -1.16 -19.28 -0.49
C MET A 1 -1.36 -18.09 0.42
N SER A 2 -1.58 -18.30 1.73
CA SER A 2 -1.66 -17.22 2.69
C SER A 2 -0.28 -16.54 2.74
N HIS A 3 -0.24 -15.23 2.55
CA HIS A 3 0.95 -14.41 2.78
C HIS A 3 1.55 -14.80 4.14
N PRO A 4 2.88 -14.98 4.27
CA PRO A 4 3.48 -15.29 5.56
C PRO A 4 3.04 -14.21 6.54
N ALA A 5 2.43 -14.62 7.67
CA ALA A 5 1.92 -13.73 8.69
C ALA A 5 3.08 -12.87 9.22
N HIS A 6 3.25 -11.68 8.68
CA HIS A 6 4.23 -10.73 9.18
C HIS A 6 3.81 -10.31 10.59
N LYS A 7 4.77 -10.30 11.51
CA LYS A 7 4.52 -9.71 12.83
C LYS A 7 4.07 -8.26 12.64
N SER A 8 2.90 -7.93 13.12
CA SER A 8 2.35 -6.57 13.10
C SER A 8 2.72 -5.81 14.38
N ASN A 9 2.58 -4.50 14.32
CA ASN A 9 2.65 -3.60 15.46
C ASN A 9 1.51 -2.58 15.35
N ALA A 10 0.40 -2.86 16.03
CA ALA A 10 -0.79 -2.02 16.00
C ALA A 10 -0.55 -0.63 16.61
N GLU A 11 0.26 -0.53 17.67
CA GLU A 11 0.58 0.75 18.31
C GLU A 11 1.33 1.67 17.35
N LEU A 12 2.40 1.17 16.71
CA LEU A 12 3.13 1.92 15.66
C LEU A 12 2.21 2.25 14.50
N GLY A 13 1.35 1.32 14.09
CA GLY A 13 0.36 1.54 13.04
C GLY A 13 -0.56 2.71 13.36
N MET A 14 -1.10 2.77 14.57
CA MET A 14 -1.95 3.89 14.98
C MET A 14 -1.19 5.22 15.05
N ALA A 15 0.08 5.23 15.49
CA ALA A 15 0.91 6.42 15.48
C ALA A 15 1.15 6.93 14.04
N VAL A 16 1.48 6.03 13.10
CA VAL A 16 1.63 6.36 11.67
C VAL A 16 0.31 6.88 11.10
N HIS A 17 -0.82 6.24 11.40
CA HIS A 17 -2.14 6.70 10.96
C HIS A 17 -2.41 8.15 11.41
N GLN A 18 -2.27 8.43 12.71
CA GLN A 18 -2.48 9.77 13.25
C GLN A 18 -1.55 10.80 12.63
N HIS A 19 -0.29 10.42 12.40
CA HIS A 19 0.68 11.27 11.73
C HIS A 19 0.25 11.60 10.30
N LEU A 20 -0.15 10.61 9.48
CA LEU A 20 -0.62 10.83 8.12
C LEU A 20 -1.92 11.66 8.06
N VAL A 21 -2.84 11.45 9.01
CA VAL A 21 -4.04 12.29 9.16
C VAL A 21 -3.65 13.75 9.41
N SER A 22 -2.70 14.01 10.32
CA SER A 22 -2.23 15.37 10.63
C SER A 22 -1.57 16.06 9.44
N LYS A 23 -1.05 15.30 8.49
CA LYS A 23 -0.44 15.79 7.25
C LYS A 23 -1.42 15.90 6.07
N GLY A 24 -2.66 15.43 6.23
CA GLY A 24 -3.63 15.38 5.13
C GLY A 24 -3.31 14.34 4.06
N LEU A 25 -2.48 13.35 4.38
CA LEU A 25 -1.99 12.31 3.44
C LEU A 25 -2.72 10.98 3.59
N GLU A 26 -3.68 10.88 4.50
CA GLU A 26 -4.35 9.60 4.76
C GLU A 26 -5.30 9.21 3.61
N THR A 27 -5.42 7.90 3.39
CA THR A 27 -6.43 7.33 2.49
C THR A 27 -7.82 7.68 3.02
N PRO A 28 -8.75 8.17 2.18
CA PRO A 28 -10.14 8.40 2.61
C PRO A 28 -10.79 7.09 3.09
N MET A 29 -11.03 6.95 4.38
CA MET A 29 -11.64 5.77 4.99
C MET A 29 -12.50 6.14 6.19
N THR A 30 -13.38 5.22 6.57
CA THR A 30 -14.27 5.36 7.72
C THR A 30 -13.88 4.40 8.84
N ASP A 31 -14.46 4.56 10.02
CA ASP A 31 -14.26 3.67 11.18
C ASP A 31 -14.64 2.21 10.91
N LEU A 32 -15.38 1.93 9.83
CA LEU A 32 -15.72 0.57 9.40
C LEU A 32 -14.48 -0.28 9.11
N VAL A 33 -13.32 0.33 8.89
CA VAL A 33 -12.06 -0.38 8.67
C VAL A 33 -11.71 -1.27 9.86
N THR A 34 -11.86 -0.79 11.09
CA THR A 34 -11.53 -1.51 12.33
C THR A 34 -12.76 -2.03 13.07
N SER A 35 -13.89 -1.30 13.03
CA SER A 35 -15.12 -1.65 13.78
C SER A 35 -15.85 -2.88 13.24
N VAL A 36 -15.55 -3.34 12.01
CA VAL A 36 -16.17 -4.51 11.39
C VAL A 36 -15.12 -5.58 11.08
N SER A 37 -15.29 -6.78 11.61
CA SER A 37 -14.39 -7.90 11.37
C SER A 37 -14.32 -8.30 9.89
N ALA A 38 -13.20 -8.89 9.46
CA ALA A 38 -12.99 -9.36 8.09
C ALA A 38 -14.10 -10.31 7.61
N ASP A 39 -14.48 -11.29 8.43
CA ASP A 39 -15.54 -12.25 8.09
C ASP A 39 -16.89 -11.56 7.89
N ARG A 40 -17.20 -10.56 8.73
CA ARG A 40 -18.43 -9.80 8.57
C ARG A 40 -18.42 -8.92 7.32
N LYS A 41 -17.26 -8.35 6.95
CA LYS A 41 -17.09 -7.62 5.68
C LYS A 41 -17.33 -8.56 4.49
N ILE A 42 -16.69 -9.74 4.48
CA ILE A 42 -16.86 -10.75 3.43
C ILE A 42 -18.34 -11.11 3.28
N LYS A 43 -19.01 -11.48 4.38
CA LYS A 43 -20.44 -11.83 4.37
C LYS A 43 -21.34 -10.73 3.83
N LYS A 44 -20.97 -9.45 4.04
CA LYS A 44 -21.73 -8.30 3.50
C LYS A 44 -21.43 -8.06 2.01
N ILE A 45 -20.19 -8.29 1.54
CA ILE A 45 -19.80 -8.05 0.16
C ILE A 45 -20.37 -9.11 -0.80
N VAL A 46 -20.41 -10.38 -0.38
CA VAL A 46 -20.86 -11.50 -1.21
C VAL A 46 -22.20 -11.25 -1.91
N PRO A 47 -23.30 -10.84 -1.24
CA PRO A 47 -24.58 -10.64 -1.93
C PRO A 47 -24.55 -9.48 -2.95
N HIS A 48 -23.70 -8.48 -2.76
CA HIS A 48 -23.55 -7.41 -3.73
C HIS A 48 -22.82 -7.87 -4.99
N PHE A 49 -21.77 -8.68 -4.85
CA PHE A 49 -21.11 -9.29 -6.01
C PHE A 49 -21.98 -10.30 -6.74
N THR A 50 -22.74 -11.11 -6.01
CA THR A 50 -23.77 -11.98 -6.59
C THR A 50 -24.71 -11.15 -7.48
N LYS A 51 -25.21 -10.04 -6.95
CA LYS A 51 -26.14 -9.18 -7.70
C LYS A 51 -25.50 -8.53 -8.92
N ILE A 52 -24.25 -8.11 -8.84
CA ILE A 52 -23.49 -7.60 -9.99
C ILE A 52 -23.41 -8.65 -11.09
N MET A 53 -23.04 -9.90 -10.75
CA MET A 53 -22.92 -10.99 -11.73
C MET A 53 -24.25 -11.35 -12.36
N GLU A 54 -25.35 -11.39 -11.61
CA GLU A 54 -26.70 -11.57 -12.14
C GLU A 54 -27.09 -10.48 -13.14
N ILE A 55 -26.82 -9.21 -12.81
CA ILE A 55 -27.10 -8.08 -13.69
C ILE A 55 -26.30 -8.17 -15.00
N LEU A 56 -25.08 -8.70 -14.94
CA LEU A 56 -24.25 -8.94 -16.13
C LEU A 56 -24.72 -10.15 -16.96
N GLY A 57 -25.73 -10.89 -16.49
CA GLY A 57 -26.30 -12.05 -17.20
C GLY A 57 -25.50 -13.34 -17.03
N LEU A 58 -24.68 -13.45 -15.98
CA LEU A 58 -23.89 -14.66 -15.69
C LEU A 58 -24.75 -15.70 -14.96
N ASP A 59 -24.60 -16.96 -15.36
CA ASP A 59 -25.28 -18.08 -14.71
C ASP A 59 -24.50 -18.56 -13.47
N LEU A 60 -25.00 -18.20 -12.28
CA LEU A 60 -24.39 -18.59 -11.01
C LEU A 60 -24.74 -20.02 -10.55
N THR A 61 -25.46 -20.79 -11.35
CA THR A 61 -25.66 -22.23 -11.13
C THR A 61 -24.52 -23.06 -11.73
N ASP A 62 -23.70 -22.46 -12.61
CA ASP A 62 -22.52 -23.09 -13.21
C ASP A 62 -21.43 -23.27 -12.14
N ASP A 63 -20.80 -24.44 -12.13
CA ASP A 63 -19.81 -24.84 -11.12
C ASP A 63 -18.54 -23.99 -11.15
N SER A 64 -18.21 -23.36 -12.29
CA SER A 64 -17.09 -22.44 -12.44
C SER A 64 -17.35 -21.06 -11.82
N LEU A 65 -18.61 -20.63 -11.72
CA LEU A 65 -19.02 -19.30 -11.29
C LEU A 65 -19.65 -19.23 -9.89
N ILE A 66 -20.22 -20.33 -9.40
CA ILE A 66 -21.00 -20.37 -8.15
C ILE A 66 -20.25 -19.80 -6.93
N ASP A 67 -18.94 -20.02 -6.83
CA ASP A 67 -18.13 -19.52 -5.70
C ASP A 67 -17.44 -18.16 -5.98
N THR A 68 -17.59 -17.59 -7.18
CA THR A 68 -16.93 -16.33 -7.56
C THR A 68 -17.25 -15.17 -6.63
N PRO A 69 -18.49 -14.92 -6.20
CA PRO A 69 -18.79 -13.83 -5.26
C PRO A 69 -18.00 -13.93 -3.95
N ASN A 70 -17.86 -15.15 -3.41
CA ASN A 70 -17.11 -15.40 -2.19
C ASN A 70 -15.59 -15.23 -2.40
N ARG A 71 -15.06 -15.71 -3.53
CA ARG A 71 -13.64 -15.53 -3.89
C ARG A 71 -13.29 -14.05 -4.02
N VAL A 72 -14.12 -13.27 -4.72
CA VAL A 72 -13.90 -11.82 -4.88
C VAL A 72 -13.98 -11.09 -3.54
N ALA A 73 -14.97 -11.42 -2.69
CA ALA A 73 -15.09 -10.82 -1.38
C ALA A 73 -13.87 -11.10 -0.49
N LYS A 74 -13.38 -12.34 -0.47
CA LYS A 74 -12.16 -12.73 0.26
C LYS A 74 -10.93 -12.03 -0.27
N MET A 75 -10.77 -11.95 -1.59
CA MET A 75 -9.67 -11.26 -2.25
C MET A 75 -9.62 -9.79 -1.80
N TYR A 76 -10.73 -9.06 -1.87
CA TYR A 76 -10.76 -7.65 -1.47
C TYR A 76 -10.39 -7.46 0.00
N VAL A 77 -10.96 -8.26 0.90
CA VAL A 77 -10.78 -8.04 2.34
C VAL A 77 -9.42 -8.54 2.84
N ASN A 78 -8.95 -9.69 2.34
CA ASN A 78 -7.81 -10.38 2.92
C ASN A 78 -6.51 -10.25 2.12
N GLU A 79 -6.58 -9.91 0.81
CA GLU A 79 -5.42 -9.99 -0.07
C GLU A 79 -5.01 -8.62 -0.61
N ILE A 80 -5.94 -7.85 -1.17
CA ILE A 80 -5.59 -6.61 -1.88
C ILE A 80 -5.89 -5.33 -1.10
N PHE A 81 -6.78 -5.35 -0.08
CA PHE A 81 -7.11 -4.18 0.73
C PHE A 81 -6.88 -4.35 2.23
N TRP A 82 -6.08 -5.33 2.63
CA TRP A 82 -5.76 -5.53 4.04
C TRP A 82 -4.95 -4.38 4.67
N GLY A 83 -4.21 -3.62 3.86
CA GLY A 83 -3.42 -2.47 4.28
C GLY A 83 -4.25 -1.27 4.72
N LEU A 84 -5.58 -1.28 4.56
CA LEU A 84 -6.46 -0.30 5.18
C LEU A 84 -6.49 -0.41 6.71
N ASN A 85 -6.26 -1.60 7.27
CA ASN A 85 -6.29 -1.83 8.70
C ASN A 85 -4.92 -1.64 9.34
N TYR A 86 -4.72 -0.55 10.05
CA TYR A 86 -3.47 -0.20 10.72
C TYR A 86 -3.08 -1.15 11.87
N GLU A 87 -4.00 -1.98 12.40
CA GLU A 87 -3.64 -3.08 13.31
C GLU A 87 -2.71 -4.11 12.64
N LYS A 88 -2.74 -4.18 11.30
CA LYS A 88 -1.87 -5.02 10.49
C LYS A 88 -0.58 -4.33 10.05
N PHE A 89 -0.32 -3.10 10.51
CA PHE A 89 0.89 -2.38 10.17
C PHE A 89 2.13 -3.22 10.54
N PRO A 90 3.15 -3.33 9.67
CA PRO A 90 4.29 -4.21 9.91
C PRO A 90 5.09 -3.78 11.13
N LYS A 91 5.60 -4.75 11.89
CA LYS A 91 6.57 -4.47 12.94
C LYS A 91 7.86 -3.94 12.30
N CYS A 92 8.11 -2.65 12.42
CA CYS A 92 9.32 -1.99 11.98
C CYS A 92 10.30 -1.92 13.15
N THR A 93 11.35 -2.75 13.08
CA THR A 93 12.43 -2.68 14.05
C THR A 93 13.48 -1.72 13.51
N ALA A 94 13.64 -0.61 14.18
CA ALA A 94 14.77 0.30 14.01
C ALA A 94 15.79 0.04 15.13
N ILE A 95 17.06 0.15 14.82
CA ILE A 95 18.17 0.07 15.78
C ILE A 95 18.86 1.42 15.85
N GLU A 96 19.50 1.72 16.98
CA GLU A 96 20.31 2.92 17.12
C GLU A 96 21.46 2.91 16.10
N ASN A 97 21.75 4.05 15.50
CA ASN A 97 22.84 4.21 14.52
C ASN A 97 24.19 4.34 15.22
N LYS A 98 24.60 3.27 15.93
CA LYS A 98 25.90 3.23 16.64
C LYS A 98 27.12 3.21 15.70
N MET A 99 26.88 2.95 14.42
CA MET A 99 27.92 2.96 13.37
C MET A 99 28.25 4.35 12.87
N ASP A 100 27.53 5.36 13.33
CA ASP A 100 27.60 6.76 12.83
C ASP A 100 27.44 6.89 11.30
N TYR A 101 26.61 6.01 10.73
CA TYR A 101 26.31 5.99 9.29
C TYR A 101 25.35 7.14 8.95
N LYS A 102 25.89 8.36 8.79
CA LYS A 102 25.11 9.58 8.56
C LYS A 102 25.58 10.42 7.36
N HIS A 103 26.69 10.01 6.72
CA HIS A 103 27.25 10.71 5.57
C HIS A 103 26.93 10.02 4.25
N SER A 104 26.04 9.04 4.26
CA SER A 104 25.62 8.28 3.10
C SER A 104 24.17 7.83 3.29
N PHE A 105 23.56 7.33 2.23
CA PHE A 105 22.16 6.89 2.25
C PHE A 105 22.06 5.37 2.19
N VAL A 106 20.97 4.85 2.75
CA VAL A 106 20.49 3.49 2.52
C VAL A 106 19.54 3.53 1.35
N LEU A 107 19.74 2.67 0.36
CA LEU A 107 18.92 2.58 -0.84
C LEU A 107 18.41 1.15 -1.04
N GLU A 108 17.10 0.98 -1.09
CA GLU A 108 16.44 -0.27 -1.45
C GLU A 108 15.77 -0.09 -2.81
N ARG A 109 16.13 -0.94 -3.79
CA ARG A 109 15.65 -0.84 -5.18
C ARG A 109 14.77 -2.03 -5.54
N ASN A 110 13.93 -1.84 -6.54
CA ASN A 110 13.09 -2.88 -7.12
C ASN A 110 12.14 -3.52 -6.09
N VAL A 111 11.66 -2.70 -5.17
CA VAL A 111 10.64 -3.12 -4.21
C VAL A 111 9.32 -3.25 -4.97
N ASN A 112 8.72 -4.44 -4.92
CA ASN A 112 7.50 -4.73 -5.65
C ASN A 112 6.33 -3.85 -5.18
N VAL A 113 5.65 -3.21 -6.11
CA VAL A 113 4.43 -2.43 -5.90
C VAL A 113 3.28 -3.10 -6.62
N GLN A 114 2.43 -3.79 -5.86
CA GLN A 114 1.16 -4.31 -6.36
C GLN A 114 0.02 -3.66 -5.60
N SER A 115 -0.61 -2.68 -6.23
CA SER A 115 -1.70 -1.89 -5.70
C SER A 115 -2.93 -1.95 -6.60
N ASN A 116 -3.96 -1.19 -6.24
CA ASN A 116 -5.18 -1.08 -7.03
C ASN A 116 -5.61 0.39 -7.11
N CYS A 117 -5.91 0.83 -8.32
CA CYS A 117 -6.45 2.17 -8.57
C CYS A 117 -7.76 2.36 -7.79
N GLU A 118 -7.88 3.45 -7.04
CA GLU A 118 -9.08 3.71 -6.24
C GLU A 118 -10.33 4.00 -7.08
N HIS A 119 -10.15 4.46 -8.32
CA HIS A 119 -11.27 4.82 -9.20
C HIS A 119 -11.95 3.61 -9.86
N HIS A 120 -11.21 2.53 -10.11
CA HIS A 120 -11.73 1.38 -10.87
C HIS A 120 -11.45 0.03 -10.20
N PHE A 121 -10.73 0.00 -9.10
CA PHE A 121 -10.25 -1.21 -8.40
C PHE A 121 -9.47 -2.19 -9.28
N VAL A 122 -8.84 -1.68 -10.35
CA VAL A 122 -7.95 -2.46 -11.20
C VAL A 122 -6.49 -2.24 -10.81
N VAL A 123 -5.65 -3.19 -11.17
CA VAL A 123 -4.26 -3.30 -10.74
C VAL A 123 -3.41 -2.09 -11.14
N ILE A 124 -2.53 -1.70 -10.23
CA ILE A 124 -1.33 -0.90 -10.44
C ILE A 124 -0.16 -1.84 -10.15
N ASP A 125 0.73 -2.04 -11.12
CA ASP A 125 1.85 -2.98 -11.02
C ASP A 125 3.15 -2.29 -11.40
N GLY A 126 4.15 -2.32 -10.49
CA GLY A 126 5.39 -1.61 -10.70
C GLY A 126 6.43 -1.87 -9.61
N MET A 127 7.40 -0.96 -9.57
CA MET A 127 8.53 -1.04 -8.64
C MET A 127 8.74 0.29 -7.93
N ALA A 128 9.12 0.21 -6.66
CA ALA A 128 9.57 1.35 -5.87
C ALA A 128 11.08 1.30 -5.64
N THR A 129 11.68 2.47 -5.57
CA THR A 129 13.02 2.70 -5.02
C THR A 129 12.86 3.63 -3.83
N VAL A 130 13.44 3.24 -2.70
CA VAL A 130 13.33 3.96 -1.43
C VAL A 130 14.74 4.29 -0.95
N ALA A 131 14.99 5.53 -0.61
CA ALA A 131 16.25 5.97 -0.02
C ALA A 131 16.01 6.79 1.24
N TYR A 132 16.90 6.70 2.22
CA TYR A 132 16.94 7.60 3.36
C TYR A 132 18.36 7.71 3.92
N ILE A 133 18.68 8.82 4.57
CA ILE A 133 19.93 9.00 5.31
C ILE A 133 19.64 8.68 6.78
N PRO A 134 20.29 7.67 7.38
CA PRO A 134 20.13 7.40 8.80
C PRO A 134 20.70 8.55 9.65
N HIS A 135 19.88 9.10 10.54
CA HIS A 135 20.32 10.04 11.57
C HIS A 135 20.53 9.29 12.90
N GLY A 136 19.50 9.19 13.72
CA GLY A 136 19.59 8.47 15.01
C GLY A 136 19.28 6.97 14.90
N LYS A 137 18.55 6.57 13.87
CA LYS A 137 18.04 5.20 13.73
C LYS A 137 18.32 4.61 12.35
N VAL A 138 18.57 3.30 12.32
CA VAL A 138 18.69 2.50 11.09
C VAL A 138 17.56 1.49 11.05
N LEU A 139 16.80 1.51 9.97
CA LEU A 139 15.69 0.58 9.74
C LEU A 139 16.19 -0.68 9.05
N GLY A 140 15.75 -1.85 9.51
CA GLY A 140 16.09 -3.10 8.83
C GLY A 140 15.53 -3.13 7.40
N LEU A 141 16.36 -3.54 6.42
CA LEU A 141 16.05 -3.46 4.97
C LEU A 141 14.67 -4.04 4.63
N SER A 142 14.36 -5.25 5.14
CA SER A 142 13.05 -5.87 4.91
C SER A 142 11.85 -5.06 5.44
N LYS A 143 12.07 -4.01 6.23
CA LYS A 143 11.00 -3.15 6.75
C LYS A 143 10.59 -2.10 5.73
N LEU A 144 11.52 -1.64 4.91
CA LEU A 144 11.22 -0.77 3.77
C LEU A 144 10.24 -1.47 2.81
N ASN A 145 10.54 -2.72 2.43
CA ASN A 145 9.65 -3.52 1.57
C ASN A 145 8.25 -3.69 2.18
N ARG A 146 8.16 -3.93 3.49
CA ARG A 146 6.86 -4.11 4.18
C ARG A 146 6.06 -2.83 4.30
N ILE A 147 6.71 -1.68 4.47
CA ILE A 147 6.03 -0.37 4.46
C ILE A 147 5.45 -0.11 3.07
N VAL A 148 6.24 -0.32 2.01
CA VAL A 148 5.76 -0.20 0.62
C VAL A 148 4.56 -1.12 0.39
N GLU A 149 4.66 -2.40 0.75
CA GLU A 149 3.59 -3.37 0.61
C GLU A 149 2.33 -2.94 1.38
N PHE A 150 2.46 -2.50 2.64
CA PHE A 150 1.33 -2.10 3.46
C PHE A 150 0.52 -0.97 2.82
N PHE A 151 1.19 0.06 2.29
CA PHE A 151 0.51 1.16 1.62
C PHE A 151 0.03 0.80 0.21
N ALA A 152 0.67 -0.15 -0.48
CA ALA A 152 0.19 -0.66 -1.75
C ALA A 152 -1.11 -1.49 -1.61
N LYS A 153 -1.32 -2.17 -0.47
CA LYS A 153 -2.50 -3.03 -0.23
C LYS A 153 -3.74 -2.25 0.24
N ARG A 154 -4.08 -1.20 -0.52
CA ARG A 154 -5.30 -0.39 -0.37
C ARG A 154 -5.68 0.26 -1.70
N PRO A 155 -6.91 0.79 -1.86
CA PRO A 155 -7.21 1.62 -3.02
C PRO A 155 -6.34 2.87 -3.01
N GLN A 156 -5.64 3.16 -4.14
CA GLN A 156 -4.65 4.23 -4.21
C GLN A 156 -4.75 5.09 -5.48
N VAL A 157 -4.28 6.32 -5.35
CA VAL A 157 -3.63 7.06 -6.43
C VAL A 157 -2.12 7.02 -6.18
N GLN A 158 -1.34 6.94 -7.24
CA GLN A 158 0.11 6.68 -7.11
C GLN A 158 0.83 7.83 -6.39
N GLU A 159 0.39 9.05 -6.57
CA GLU A 159 0.94 10.25 -5.92
C GLU A 159 0.81 10.14 -4.39
N ARG A 160 -0.39 9.80 -3.89
CA ARG A 160 -0.61 9.60 -2.46
C ARG A 160 0.16 8.40 -1.92
N LEU A 161 0.23 7.29 -2.67
CA LEU A 161 1.02 6.11 -2.29
C LEU A 161 2.48 6.49 -2.05
N THR A 162 3.07 7.26 -2.97
CA THR A 162 4.47 7.71 -2.89
C THR A 162 4.69 8.61 -1.67
N GLU A 163 3.79 9.56 -1.42
CA GLU A 163 3.85 10.46 -0.28
C GLU A 163 3.67 9.73 1.05
N GLN A 164 2.72 8.80 1.16
CA GLN A 164 2.49 8.02 2.38
C GLN A 164 3.72 7.18 2.76
N ILE A 165 4.38 6.56 1.79
CA ILE A 165 5.60 5.78 2.02
C ILE A 165 6.72 6.70 2.50
N CYS A 166 6.96 7.81 1.81
CA CYS A 166 8.01 8.78 2.10
C CYS A 166 7.85 9.34 3.52
N GLU A 167 6.65 9.85 3.85
CA GLU A 167 6.34 10.43 5.15
C GLU A 167 6.44 9.40 6.29
N THR A 168 5.99 8.18 6.05
CA THR A 168 6.05 7.11 7.05
C THR A 168 7.50 6.71 7.36
N ILE A 169 8.36 6.62 6.35
CA ILE A 169 9.77 6.30 6.56
C ILE A 169 10.45 7.43 7.32
N SER A 170 10.20 8.68 6.96
CA SER A 170 10.69 9.87 7.69
C SER A 170 10.26 9.83 9.16
N PHE A 171 8.98 9.57 9.43
CA PHE A 171 8.44 9.46 10.78
C PHE A 171 9.07 8.36 11.61
N ILE A 172 9.23 7.15 11.07
CA ILE A 172 9.75 5.99 11.81
C ILE A 172 11.26 6.10 12.05
N THR A 173 12.00 6.62 11.08
CA THR A 173 13.47 6.74 11.17
C THR A 173 13.92 8.03 11.83
N GLU A 174 13.00 8.99 12.03
CA GLU A 174 13.30 10.35 12.48
C GLU A 174 14.30 11.06 11.55
N SER A 175 14.33 10.64 10.27
CA SER A 175 15.20 11.24 9.27
C SER A 175 14.41 12.28 8.46
N PRO A 176 14.93 13.51 8.32
CA PRO A 176 14.37 14.48 7.38
C PRO A 176 14.68 14.15 5.92
N ASP A 177 15.66 13.27 5.67
CA ASP A 177 16.26 13.02 4.37
C ASP A 177 15.75 11.68 3.82
N VAL A 178 14.65 11.74 3.06
CA VAL A 178 13.99 10.56 2.48
C VAL A 178 13.63 10.84 1.02
N ALA A 179 13.76 9.83 0.17
CA ALA A 179 13.27 9.85 -1.21
C ALA A 179 12.55 8.55 -1.54
N VAL A 180 11.43 8.65 -2.24
CA VAL A 180 10.68 7.52 -2.76
C VAL A 180 10.32 7.78 -4.21
N TYR A 181 10.72 6.85 -5.08
CA TYR A 181 10.42 6.84 -6.50
C TYR A 181 9.60 5.60 -6.80
N ILE A 182 8.51 5.75 -7.55
CA ILE A 182 7.67 4.64 -8.02
C ILE A 182 7.48 4.77 -9.53
N ASP A 183 7.75 3.68 -10.25
CA ASP A 183 7.42 3.52 -11.67
C ASP A 183 6.44 2.35 -11.80
N ALA A 184 5.24 2.61 -12.30
CA ALA A 184 4.18 1.61 -12.36
C ALA A 184 3.28 1.74 -13.58
N SER A 185 2.79 0.58 -14.05
CA SER A 185 1.75 0.48 -15.08
C SER A 185 0.37 0.48 -14.43
N HIS A 186 -0.52 1.31 -14.96
CA HIS A 186 -1.90 1.42 -14.50
C HIS A 186 -2.85 0.66 -15.43
N TYR A 187 -3.45 -0.42 -14.95
CA TYR A 187 -4.39 -1.19 -15.77
C TYR A 187 -5.71 -0.45 -16.05
N CYS A 188 -6.04 0.57 -15.28
CA CYS A 188 -7.15 1.47 -15.63
C CYS A 188 -6.93 2.28 -16.91
N VAL A 189 -5.66 2.46 -17.32
CA VAL A 189 -5.25 3.06 -18.59
C VAL A 189 -5.00 1.97 -19.64
N LYS A 190 -4.33 0.88 -19.23
CA LYS A 190 -3.78 -0.16 -20.10
C LYS A 190 -4.83 -1.14 -20.62
N SER A 191 -5.75 -1.61 -19.78
CA SER A 191 -6.72 -2.67 -20.10
C SER A 191 -8.12 -2.18 -20.48
N ARG A 192 -8.40 -0.91 -20.31
CA ARG A 192 -9.69 -0.26 -20.61
C ARG A 192 -9.49 1.23 -20.85
N GLY A 193 -10.57 1.98 -21.17
CA GLY A 193 -10.51 3.41 -21.43
C GLY A 193 -9.65 3.72 -22.67
N ILE A 194 -8.52 4.39 -22.47
CA ILE A 194 -7.62 4.79 -23.58
C ILE A 194 -6.82 3.61 -24.17
N GLN A 195 -6.67 2.51 -23.42
CA GLN A 195 -5.99 1.28 -23.86
C GLN A 195 -4.53 1.48 -24.31
N ASP A 196 -3.83 2.43 -23.69
CA ASP A 196 -2.40 2.62 -23.95
C ASP A 196 -1.60 1.56 -23.18
N THR A 197 -1.05 0.59 -23.92
CA THR A 197 -0.30 -0.54 -23.35
C THR A 197 1.16 -0.22 -23.07
N GLY A 198 1.69 0.87 -23.61
CA GLY A 198 3.10 1.25 -23.54
C GLY A 198 3.43 2.23 -22.44
N SER A 199 2.44 2.92 -21.87
CA SER A 199 2.68 3.96 -20.87
C SER A 199 2.94 3.38 -19.47
N SER A 200 3.82 4.04 -18.72
CA SER A 200 3.97 3.91 -17.27
C SER A 200 3.86 5.29 -16.61
N THR A 201 3.57 5.29 -15.33
CA THR A 201 3.50 6.51 -14.52
C THR A 201 4.66 6.51 -13.53
N VAL A 202 5.38 7.61 -13.49
CA VAL A 202 6.46 7.84 -12.51
C VAL A 202 6.00 8.89 -11.51
N THR A 203 6.19 8.59 -10.22
CA THR A 203 6.02 9.55 -9.13
C THR A 203 7.26 9.57 -8.25
N LEU A 204 7.61 10.76 -7.77
CA LEU A 204 8.77 11.01 -6.92
C LEU A 204 8.34 11.88 -5.74
N SER A 205 8.71 11.49 -4.53
CA SER A 205 8.62 12.30 -3.32
C SER A 205 9.99 12.39 -2.68
N THR A 206 10.44 13.60 -2.39
CA THR A 206 11.76 13.88 -1.81
C THR A 206 11.63 14.80 -0.61
N ARG A 207 12.50 14.60 0.38
CA ARG A 207 12.60 15.45 1.58
C ARG A 207 14.05 15.67 1.95
N GLY A 208 14.31 16.77 2.65
CA GLY A 208 15.64 17.14 3.13
C GLY A 208 16.64 17.29 1.97
N VAL A 209 17.81 16.69 2.10
CA VAL A 209 18.88 16.81 1.09
C VAL A 209 18.55 16.16 -0.26
N PHE A 210 17.52 15.31 -0.33
CA PHE A 210 17.05 14.76 -1.59
C PHE A 210 16.07 15.69 -2.32
N ALA A 211 15.52 16.70 -1.65
CA ALA A 211 14.79 17.76 -2.33
C ALA A 211 15.80 18.59 -3.11
N ALA A 212 15.61 18.71 -4.44
CA ALA A 212 16.45 19.60 -5.23
C ALA A 212 16.30 21.03 -4.72
N ASP A 213 17.41 21.72 -4.53
CA ASP A 213 17.38 23.17 -4.43
C ASP A 213 16.94 23.70 -5.80
N GLU A 214 15.71 24.26 -5.87
CA GLU A 214 15.22 24.99 -7.03
C GLU A 214 15.94 26.34 -7.18
#